data_53e408207b27811a793b9bb18bbceebb
#
_entry.id   53e408207b27811a793b9bb18bbceebb
#
_cell.length_a   1.000
_cell.length_b   1.000
_cell.length_c   1.000
_cell.angle_alpha   90.00
_cell.angle_beta   90.00
_cell.angle_gamma   90.00
#
_symmetry.space_group_name_H-M   'P 1'
#
loop_
_entity.id
_entity.type
_entity.pdbx_description
1 polymer ?
#
loop_
_entity_poly.entity_id
_entity_poly.type
_entity_poly.pdbx_seq_one_letter_code
_entity_poly.pdbx_strand_id
1 'polypeptide(L)'
;MHNTFVTGATGLLGNNLVRELVARGHAVKALVRSRAKGEQQFKDLPGVELVVGDMADVDAFAASLQGCDTVFHTAAYFRDSYKGGSHWEELDKINVSGTRNLLGQAYSAGIRRFIHTSSIAVLDGAPGTSIDESCLRADADADDYYRSKILADRVVLSFLETHPEMHACMVLPGWMWGPADIGPTSSGQLVNDVV
;
A
#
# COMPACT_ATOMS: atom_id res chain seq x y z
N MET A 1 -20.17 5.65 9.93
CA MET A 1 -19.60 6.09 8.65
C MET A 1 -18.23 6.65 8.96
N HIS A 2 -17.18 6.22 8.25
CA HIS A 2 -15.82 6.76 8.41
C HIS A 2 -15.36 7.29 7.06
N ASN A 3 -14.53 8.32 7.10
CA ASN A 3 -13.87 8.85 5.92
C ASN A 3 -12.49 8.18 5.81
N THR A 4 -12.24 7.50 4.72
CA THR A 4 -11.01 6.74 4.53
C THR A 4 -10.20 7.26 3.35
N PHE A 5 -8.89 7.23 3.47
CA PHE A 5 -7.97 7.54 2.39
C PHE A 5 -7.26 6.26 1.93
N VAL A 6 -7.35 5.93 0.65
CA VAL A 6 -6.77 4.69 0.10
C VAL A 6 -5.72 5.06 -0.94
N THR A 7 -4.46 4.72 -0.70
CA THR A 7 -3.40 4.80 -1.72
C THR A 7 -3.38 3.51 -2.54
N GLY A 8 -2.84 3.55 -3.75
CA GLY A 8 -2.82 2.36 -4.62
C GLY A 8 -4.22 1.88 -5.05
N ALA A 9 -5.21 2.76 -4.97
CA ALA A 9 -6.63 2.45 -5.17
C ALA A 9 -6.97 1.76 -6.50
N THR A 10 -6.17 1.95 -7.55
CA THR A 10 -6.38 1.31 -8.86
C THR A 10 -5.62 0.00 -9.06
N GLY A 11 -4.89 -0.48 -8.06
CA GLY A 11 -4.25 -1.80 -8.05
C GLY A 11 -5.24 -2.91 -7.66
N LEU A 12 -4.83 -4.18 -7.77
CA LEU A 12 -5.68 -5.33 -7.42
C LEU A 12 -6.25 -5.22 -5.99
N LEU A 13 -5.37 -5.09 -4.99
CA LEU A 13 -5.79 -4.98 -3.59
C LEU A 13 -6.60 -3.71 -3.34
N GLY A 14 -6.06 -2.55 -3.78
CA GLY A 14 -6.71 -1.26 -3.52
C GLY A 14 -8.08 -1.13 -4.15
N ASN A 15 -8.28 -1.65 -5.37
CA ASN A 15 -9.58 -1.62 -6.04
C ASN A 15 -10.64 -2.43 -5.29
N ASN A 16 -10.29 -3.66 -4.88
CA ASN A 16 -11.19 -4.51 -4.10
C ASN A 16 -11.48 -3.90 -2.72
N LEU A 17 -10.48 -3.31 -2.08
CA LEU A 17 -10.65 -2.62 -0.80
C LEU A 17 -11.58 -1.40 -0.90
N VAL A 18 -11.41 -0.55 -1.93
CA VAL A 18 -12.30 0.60 -2.16
C VAL A 18 -13.75 0.15 -2.30
N ARG A 19 -14.01 -0.91 -3.09
CA ARG A 19 -15.35 -1.47 -3.27
C ARG A 19 -15.95 -1.97 -1.97
N GLU A 20 -15.18 -2.69 -1.18
CA GLU A 20 -15.62 -3.23 0.10
C GLU A 20 -15.90 -2.11 1.12
N LEU A 21 -15.04 -1.08 1.20
CA LEU A 21 -15.27 0.07 2.07
C LEU A 21 -16.57 0.81 1.71
N VAL A 22 -16.81 1.05 0.43
CA VAL A 22 -18.05 1.67 -0.05
C VAL A 22 -19.27 0.80 0.27
N ALA A 23 -19.18 -0.51 0.03
CA ALA A 23 -20.26 -1.45 0.34
C ALA A 23 -20.62 -1.47 1.83
N ARG A 24 -19.63 -1.20 2.71
CA ARG A 24 -19.83 -1.04 4.16
C ARG A 24 -20.27 0.37 4.58
N GLY A 25 -20.54 1.26 3.65
CA GLY A 25 -21.04 2.62 3.93
C GLY A 25 -19.96 3.62 4.34
N HIS A 26 -18.69 3.37 4.03
CA HIS A 26 -17.60 4.34 4.23
C HIS A 26 -17.50 5.29 3.04
N ALA A 27 -17.13 6.54 3.29
CA ALA A 27 -16.69 7.47 2.25
C ALA A 27 -15.20 7.24 1.98
N VAL A 28 -14.81 7.21 0.70
CA VAL A 28 -13.45 6.86 0.30
C VAL A 28 -12.84 7.96 -0.57
N LYS A 29 -11.70 8.50 -0.15
CA LYS A 29 -10.79 9.26 -1.01
C LYS A 29 -9.77 8.30 -1.60
N ALA A 30 -9.84 8.08 -2.91
CA ALA A 30 -9.03 7.13 -3.64
C ALA A 30 -7.88 7.85 -4.36
N LEU A 31 -6.63 7.64 -3.90
CA LEU A 31 -5.45 8.19 -4.56
C LEU A 31 -5.18 7.44 -5.87
N VAL A 32 -5.16 8.18 -6.96
CA VAL A 32 -4.94 7.66 -8.31
C VAL A 32 -3.89 8.49 -9.05
N ARG A 33 -3.00 7.85 -9.80
CA ARG A 33 -2.04 8.56 -10.66
C ARG A 33 -2.70 9.08 -11.96
N SER A 34 -3.74 8.41 -12.42
CA SER A 34 -4.50 8.78 -13.60
C SER A 34 -5.98 8.91 -13.25
N ARG A 35 -6.53 10.12 -13.39
CA ARG A 35 -7.96 10.40 -13.18
C ARG A 35 -8.82 9.53 -14.10
N ALA A 36 -8.48 9.44 -15.38
CA ALA A 36 -9.24 8.65 -16.36
C ALA A 36 -9.34 7.17 -15.97
N LYS A 37 -8.22 6.58 -15.46
CA LYS A 37 -8.23 5.20 -14.97
C LYS A 37 -9.08 5.05 -13.71
N GLY A 38 -9.02 6.02 -12.80
CA GLY A 38 -9.87 6.04 -11.59
C GLY A 38 -11.35 6.14 -11.94
N GLU A 39 -11.71 7.06 -12.83
CA GLU A 39 -13.09 7.23 -13.32
C GLU A 39 -13.62 5.94 -13.97
N GLN A 40 -12.82 5.30 -14.81
CA GLN A 40 -13.18 4.03 -15.43
C GLN A 40 -13.47 2.93 -14.40
N GLN A 41 -12.66 2.84 -13.33
CA GLN A 41 -12.78 1.77 -12.34
C GLN A 41 -13.89 2.01 -11.32
N PHE A 42 -14.14 3.27 -10.97
CA PHE A 42 -15.04 3.64 -9.87
C PHE A 42 -16.30 4.40 -10.30
N LYS A 43 -16.58 4.52 -11.62
CA LYS A 43 -17.73 5.27 -12.16
C LYS A 43 -19.08 4.88 -11.57
N ASP A 44 -19.24 3.61 -11.20
CA ASP A 44 -20.48 3.04 -10.68
C ASP A 44 -20.47 2.94 -9.14
N LEU A 45 -19.51 3.58 -8.47
CA LEU A 45 -19.38 3.56 -7.00
C LEU A 45 -19.64 4.96 -6.40
N PRO A 46 -20.86 5.22 -5.95
CA PRO A 46 -21.13 6.45 -5.21
C PRO A 46 -20.35 6.45 -3.89
N GLY A 47 -19.84 7.61 -3.48
CA GLY A 47 -19.06 7.76 -2.25
C GLY A 47 -17.54 7.62 -2.43
N VAL A 48 -17.05 7.48 -3.67
CA VAL A 48 -15.63 7.56 -4.00
C VAL A 48 -15.28 8.94 -4.54
N GLU A 49 -14.37 9.63 -3.86
CA GLU A 49 -13.72 10.86 -4.32
C GLU A 49 -12.34 10.50 -4.90
N LEU A 50 -12.07 10.90 -6.14
CA LEU A 50 -10.77 10.67 -6.76
C LEU A 50 -9.80 11.80 -6.41
N VAL A 51 -8.71 11.46 -5.75
CA VAL A 51 -7.56 12.34 -5.49
C VAL A 51 -6.46 12.00 -6.50
N VAL A 52 -6.02 12.96 -7.29
CA VAL A 52 -4.90 12.75 -8.24
C VAL A 52 -3.59 13.06 -7.53
N GLY A 53 -2.66 12.12 -7.53
CA GLY A 53 -1.33 12.26 -6.94
C GLY A 53 -0.48 11.01 -7.08
N ASP A 54 0.78 11.12 -6.69
CA ASP A 54 1.76 10.03 -6.74
C ASP A 54 2.47 9.92 -5.38
N MET A 55 2.78 8.69 -4.95
CA MET A 55 3.54 8.43 -3.73
C MET A 55 4.97 8.97 -3.77
N ALA A 56 5.48 9.29 -4.97
CA ALA A 56 6.76 9.96 -5.14
C ALA A 56 6.74 11.44 -4.74
N ASP A 57 5.55 12.05 -4.58
CA ASP A 57 5.33 13.43 -4.14
C ASP A 57 4.06 13.51 -3.27
N VAL A 58 4.20 13.14 -2.01
CA VAL A 58 3.08 13.09 -1.06
C VAL A 58 2.56 14.49 -0.72
N ASP A 59 3.43 15.49 -0.71
CA ASP A 59 3.07 16.86 -0.35
C ASP A 59 2.05 17.45 -1.35
N ALA A 60 2.11 17.05 -2.61
CA ALA A 60 1.19 17.50 -3.65
C ALA A 60 -0.28 17.14 -3.37
N PHE A 61 -0.55 16.09 -2.60
CA PHE A 61 -1.92 15.67 -2.26
C PHE A 61 -2.23 15.69 -0.75
N ALA A 62 -1.29 16.11 0.10
CA ALA A 62 -1.42 16.07 1.55
C ALA A 62 -2.69 16.76 2.07
N ALA A 63 -3.11 17.87 1.45
CA ALA A 63 -4.34 18.57 1.81
C ALA A 63 -5.59 17.69 1.70
N SER A 64 -5.58 16.68 0.83
CA SER A 64 -6.70 15.75 0.64
C SER A 64 -6.85 14.75 1.80
N LEU A 65 -5.87 14.62 2.68
CA LEU A 65 -5.95 13.80 3.91
C LEU A 65 -6.88 14.42 4.96
N GLN A 66 -7.14 15.72 4.88
CA GLN A 66 -8.01 16.42 5.84
C GLN A 66 -9.40 15.80 5.89
N GLY A 67 -9.91 15.61 7.11
CA GLY A 67 -11.21 15.02 7.38
C GLY A 67 -11.30 13.51 7.21
N CYS A 68 -10.17 12.82 6.96
CA CYS A 68 -10.11 11.37 6.99
C CYS A 68 -9.83 10.84 8.40
N ASP A 69 -10.37 9.66 8.71
CA ASP A 69 -10.18 8.97 9.99
C ASP A 69 -9.09 7.89 9.90
N THR A 70 -8.89 7.32 8.71
CA THR A 70 -8.02 6.16 8.50
C THR A 70 -7.35 6.25 7.14
N VAL A 71 -6.07 5.90 7.09
CA VAL A 71 -5.32 5.64 5.85
C VAL A 71 -5.17 4.14 5.64
N PHE A 72 -5.52 3.68 4.45
CA PHE A 72 -5.15 2.36 3.93
C PHE A 72 -4.06 2.54 2.88
N HIS A 73 -2.86 2.15 3.22
CA HIS A 73 -1.69 2.31 2.36
C HIS A 73 -1.42 1.00 1.61
N THR A 74 -1.96 0.89 0.38
CA THR A 74 -1.76 -0.26 -0.50
C THR A 74 -0.86 0.03 -1.70
N ALA A 75 -0.43 1.27 -1.86
CA ALA A 75 0.50 1.64 -2.94
C ALA A 75 1.89 1.05 -2.69
N ALA A 76 2.48 0.49 -3.72
CA ALA A 76 3.88 0.09 -3.75
C ALA A 76 4.41 0.12 -5.20
N TYR A 77 5.68 0.41 -5.35
CA TYR A 77 6.41 0.11 -6.57
C TYR A 77 6.82 -1.36 -6.51
N PHE A 78 6.31 -2.17 -7.41
CA PHE A 78 6.51 -3.62 -7.40
C PHE A 78 6.73 -4.19 -8.80
N ARG A 79 5.81 -3.88 -9.72
CA ARG A 79 5.68 -4.56 -11.02
C ARG A 79 6.95 -4.54 -11.86
N ASP A 80 7.66 -3.42 -11.85
CA ASP A 80 8.84 -3.23 -12.69
C ASP A 80 10.14 -3.61 -11.98
N SER A 81 10.11 -3.87 -10.67
CA SER A 81 11.31 -4.22 -9.87
C SER A 81 11.97 -5.53 -10.30
N TYR A 82 11.23 -6.41 -10.98
CA TYR A 82 11.75 -7.68 -11.52
C TYR A 82 12.10 -7.63 -13.02
N LYS A 83 11.96 -6.47 -13.65
CA LYS A 83 12.49 -6.24 -15.00
C LYS A 83 13.95 -5.86 -14.87
N GLY A 84 14.87 -6.49 -15.56
CA GLY A 84 16.32 -6.32 -15.43
C GLY A 84 16.79 -4.87 -15.18
N GLY A 85 17.93 -4.71 -14.49
CA GLY A 85 18.48 -3.43 -14.03
C GLY A 85 18.25 -3.19 -12.54
N SER A 86 18.80 -2.10 -11.99
CA SER A 86 18.53 -1.67 -10.62
C SER A 86 17.32 -0.75 -10.59
N HIS A 87 16.37 -1.04 -9.73
CA HIS A 87 15.17 -0.24 -9.48
C HIS A 87 15.17 0.35 -8.07
N TRP A 88 16.33 0.33 -7.39
CA TRP A 88 16.44 0.74 -5.99
C TRP A 88 15.96 2.17 -5.73
N GLU A 89 16.32 3.10 -6.60
CA GLU A 89 15.91 4.51 -6.46
C GLU A 89 14.39 4.68 -6.39
N GLU A 90 13.65 4.00 -7.29
CA GLU A 90 12.19 4.04 -7.31
C GLU A 90 11.58 3.27 -6.14
N LEU A 91 12.17 2.15 -5.76
CA LEU A 91 11.75 1.37 -4.60
C LEU A 91 11.91 2.17 -3.31
N ASP A 92 13.05 2.80 -3.09
CA ASP A 92 13.28 3.65 -1.91
C ASP A 92 12.34 4.86 -1.92
N LYS A 93 12.27 5.56 -3.04
CA LYS A 93 11.45 6.76 -3.19
C LYS A 93 9.97 6.51 -2.89
N ILE A 94 9.40 5.44 -3.45
CA ILE A 94 7.96 5.17 -3.37
C ILE A 94 7.63 4.35 -2.12
N ASN A 95 8.36 3.25 -1.87
CA ASN A 95 7.99 2.33 -0.81
C ASN A 95 8.49 2.79 0.57
N VAL A 96 9.67 3.39 0.65
CA VAL A 96 10.26 3.78 1.94
C VAL A 96 9.98 5.25 2.25
N SER A 97 10.50 6.16 1.42
CA SER A 97 10.36 7.60 1.61
C SER A 97 8.91 8.05 1.47
N GLY A 98 8.17 7.52 0.49
CA GLY A 98 6.74 7.77 0.30
C GLY A 98 5.91 7.34 1.52
N THR A 99 6.20 6.16 2.09
CA THR A 99 5.54 5.69 3.33
C THR A 99 5.83 6.62 4.51
N ARG A 100 7.09 7.04 4.68
CA ARG A 100 7.48 7.99 5.74
C ARG A 100 6.72 9.31 5.61
N ASN A 101 6.70 9.88 4.42
CA ASN A 101 6.04 11.15 4.18
C ASN A 101 4.53 11.03 4.37
N LEU A 102 3.90 9.95 3.89
CA LEU A 102 2.48 9.71 4.07
C LEU A 102 2.09 9.57 5.54
N LEU A 103 2.87 8.86 6.36
CA LEU A 103 2.67 8.77 7.80
C LEU A 103 2.72 10.15 8.47
N GLY A 104 3.74 10.95 8.17
CA GLY A 104 3.90 12.30 8.71
C GLY A 104 2.74 13.22 8.33
N GLN A 105 2.32 13.22 7.05
CA GLN A 105 1.20 14.03 6.58
C GLN A 105 -0.14 13.55 7.14
N ALA A 106 -0.36 12.23 7.25
CA ALA A 106 -1.55 11.67 7.86
C ALA A 106 -1.65 12.07 9.35
N TYR A 107 -0.56 11.96 10.10
CA TYR A 107 -0.50 12.37 11.50
C TYR A 107 -0.78 13.87 11.66
N SER A 108 -0.18 14.72 10.84
CA SER A 108 -0.37 16.17 10.81
C SER A 108 -1.81 16.56 10.45
N ALA A 109 -2.49 15.76 9.61
CA ALA A 109 -3.90 15.93 9.27
C ALA A 109 -4.87 15.45 10.38
N GLY A 110 -4.35 14.94 11.51
CA GLY A 110 -5.14 14.43 12.63
C GLY A 110 -5.55 12.96 12.51
N ILE A 111 -5.11 12.23 11.50
CA ILE A 111 -5.39 10.81 11.34
C ILE A 111 -4.57 10.03 12.37
N ARG A 112 -5.22 9.05 13.00
CA ARG A 112 -4.59 8.21 14.04
C ARG A 112 -4.70 6.71 13.74
N ARG A 113 -5.24 6.33 12.59
CA ARG A 113 -5.33 4.92 12.14
C ARG A 113 -4.67 4.76 10.78
N PHE A 114 -3.69 3.88 10.71
CA PHE A 114 -2.89 3.62 9.51
C PHE A 114 -2.77 2.12 9.26
N ILE A 115 -3.31 1.66 8.14
CA ILE A 115 -3.20 0.25 7.74
C ILE A 115 -2.15 0.16 6.65
N HIS A 116 -1.00 -0.42 6.99
CA HIS A 116 0.13 -0.57 6.08
C HIS A 116 0.11 -1.95 5.40
N THR A 117 0.14 -1.98 4.09
CA THR A 117 0.32 -3.23 3.35
C THR A 117 1.80 -3.53 3.22
N SER A 118 2.30 -4.37 4.09
CA SER A 118 3.64 -4.95 4.02
C SER A 118 3.68 -6.14 3.03
N SER A 119 4.40 -7.19 3.34
CA SER A 119 4.50 -8.42 2.54
C SER A 119 5.01 -9.57 3.40
N ILE A 120 4.62 -10.80 3.11
CA ILE A 120 5.30 -11.98 3.67
C ILE A 120 6.80 -12.01 3.34
N ALA A 121 7.24 -11.27 2.34
CA ALA A 121 8.64 -11.13 1.96
C ALA A 121 9.55 -10.58 3.09
N VAL A 122 8.97 -9.90 4.09
CA VAL A 122 9.71 -9.39 5.25
C VAL A 122 10.00 -10.47 6.29
N LEU A 123 9.39 -11.65 6.14
CA LEU A 123 9.60 -12.79 7.03
C LEU A 123 10.58 -13.78 6.40
N ASP A 124 11.28 -14.53 7.26
CA ASP A 124 12.17 -15.61 6.86
C ASP A 124 12.16 -16.75 7.89
N GLY A 125 12.55 -17.96 7.44
CA GLY A 125 12.64 -19.12 8.31
C GLY A 125 13.09 -20.36 7.57
N ALA A 126 13.54 -21.36 8.29
CA ALA A 126 13.99 -22.61 7.71
C ALA A 126 12.83 -23.34 6.99
N PRO A 127 13.08 -24.00 5.86
CA PRO A 127 12.07 -24.78 5.16
C PRO A 127 11.36 -25.79 6.08
N GLY A 128 10.02 -25.81 6.05
CA GLY A 128 9.20 -26.71 6.85
C GLY A 128 8.95 -26.26 8.29
N THR A 129 9.42 -25.08 8.69
CA THR A 129 9.09 -24.49 10.00
C THR A 129 7.88 -23.55 9.89
N SER A 130 7.12 -23.45 10.98
CA SER A 130 6.14 -22.36 11.15
C SER A 130 6.89 -21.08 11.44
N ILE A 131 6.48 -19.99 10.79
CA ILE A 131 7.00 -18.64 11.03
C ILE A 131 5.86 -17.70 11.42
N ASP A 132 6.19 -16.70 12.22
CA ASP A 132 5.30 -15.61 12.60
C ASP A 132 6.01 -14.26 12.44
N GLU A 133 5.39 -13.17 12.87
CA GLU A 133 5.88 -11.81 12.72
C GLU A 133 7.18 -11.52 13.51
N SER A 134 7.65 -12.43 14.34
CA SER A 134 8.95 -12.33 15.01
C SER A 134 10.10 -12.84 14.14
N CYS A 135 9.80 -13.61 13.10
CA CYS A 135 10.77 -14.23 12.19
C CYS A 135 11.16 -13.25 11.07
N LEU A 136 11.78 -12.13 11.40
CA LEU A 136 12.10 -11.08 10.43
C LEU A 136 13.33 -11.45 9.57
N ARG A 137 13.21 -11.21 8.27
CA ARG A 137 14.29 -11.34 7.30
C ARG A 137 15.39 -10.31 7.54
N ALA A 138 16.66 -10.71 7.44
CA ALA A 138 17.78 -9.79 7.45
C ALA A 138 17.90 -9.04 6.11
N ASP A 139 18.31 -7.76 6.15
CA ASP A 139 18.45 -6.91 4.96
C ASP A 139 19.43 -7.50 3.93
N ALA A 140 20.50 -8.17 4.41
CA ALA A 140 21.53 -8.76 3.57
C ALA A 140 21.03 -9.94 2.73
N ASP A 141 19.92 -10.56 3.15
CA ASP A 141 19.33 -11.74 2.50
C ASP A 141 18.12 -11.37 1.62
N ALA A 142 17.87 -10.06 1.43
CA ALA A 142 16.74 -9.54 0.71
C ALA A 142 17.16 -9.00 -0.68
N ASP A 143 16.35 -9.30 -1.70
CA ASP A 143 16.42 -8.55 -2.96
C ASP A 143 15.95 -7.10 -2.76
N ASP A 144 16.14 -6.25 -3.77
CA ASP A 144 15.81 -4.82 -3.66
C ASP A 144 14.33 -4.58 -3.26
N TYR A 145 13.39 -5.37 -3.79
CA TYR A 145 11.98 -5.23 -3.42
C TYR A 145 11.74 -5.65 -1.96
N TYR A 146 12.23 -6.82 -1.56
CA TYR A 146 12.08 -7.31 -0.18
C TYR A 146 12.72 -6.32 0.80
N ARG A 147 13.91 -5.84 0.49
CA ARG A 147 14.60 -4.81 1.27
C ARG A 147 13.77 -3.54 1.39
N SER A 148 13.12 -3.08 0.31
CA SER A 148 12.26 -1.88 0.37
C SER A 148 11.06 -2.09 1.31
N LYS A 149 10.49 -3.30 1.36
CA LYS A 149 9.39 -3.63 2.28
C LYS A 149 9.87 -3.70 3.74
N ILE A 150 11.02 -4.32 4.01
CA ILE A 150 11.64 -4.35 5.34
C ILE A 150 11.88 -2.92 5.85
N LEU A 151 12.45 -2.05 5.01
CA LEU A 151 12.72 -0.67 5.39
C LEU A 151 11.44 0.15 5.57
N ALA A 152 10.40 -0.08 4.77
CA ALA A 152 9.10 0.56 4.95
C ALA A 152 8.45 0.16 6.29
N ASP A 153 8.52 -1.12 6.67
CA ASP A 153 8.03 -1.59 7.95
C ASP A 153 8.79 -0.95 9.13
N ARG A 154 10.11 -0.82 9.02
CA ARG A 154 10.92 -0.09 10.02
C ARG A 154 10.54 1.38 10.14
N VAL A 155 10.22 2.03 9.02
CA VAL A 155 9.70 3.40 9.03
C VAL A 155 8.41 3.49 9.84
N VAL A 156 7.47 2.56 9.63
CA VAL A 156 6.22 2.51 10.40
C VAL A 156 6.50 2.29 11.88
N LEU A 157 7.31 1.28 12.24
CA LEU A 157 7.63 0.95 13.64
C LEU A 157 8.31 2.13 14.35
N SER A 158 9.34 2.72 13.74
CA SER A 158 10.05 3.87 14.32
C SER A 158 9.15 5.11 14.48
N PHE A 159 8.19 5.28 13.56
CA PHE A 159 7.20 6.36 13.69
C PHE A 159 6.31 6.15 14.91
N LEU A 160 5.85 4.93 15.15
CA LEU A 160 5.00 4.59 16.30
C LEU A 160 5.72 4.80 17.66
N GLU A 161 7.03 4.55 17.72
CA GLU A 161 7.83 4.80 18.95
C GLU A 161 7.79 6.28 19.37
N THR A 162 7.73 7.19 18.40
CA THR A 162 7.73 8.63 18.65
C THR A 162 6.34 9.28 18.62
N HIS A 163 5.32 8.53 18.17
CA HIS A 163 3.94 8.99 18.03
C HIS A 163 2.95 7.96 18.63
N PRO A 164 2.90 7.81 19.96
CA PRO A 164 2.15 6.74 20.63
C PRO A 164 0.63 6.83 20.41
N GLU A 165 0.10 7.96 19.97
CA GLU A 165 -1.32 8.09 19.61
C GLU A 165 -1.65 7.56 18.21
N MET A 166 -0.64 7.29 17.37
CA MET A 166 -0.85 6.66 16.08
C MET A 166 -1.00 5.14 16.28
N HIS A 167 -2.08 4.60 15.76
CA HIS A 167 -2.31 3.15 15.72
C HIS A 167 -2.08 2.66 14.30
N ALA A 168 -1.09 1.81 14.10
CA ALA A 168 -0.87 1.17 12.82
C ALA A 168 -1.07 -0.35 12.92
N CYS A 169 -1.60 -0.92 11.84
CA CYS A 169 -1.65 -2.36 11.61
C CYS A 169 -0.89 -2.65 10.33
N MET A 170 0.02 -3.61 10.36
CA MET A 170 0.73 -4.11 9.19
C MET A 170 0.05 -5.40 8.72
N VAL A 171 -0.34 -5.45 7.45
CA VAL A 171 -0.91 -6.62 6.81
C VAL A 171 0.16 -7.20 5.88
N LEU A 172 0.50 -8.47 6.06
CA LEU A 172 1.57 -9.15 5.32
C LEU A 172 0.96 -10.14 4.31
N PRO A 173 0.49 -9.66 3.15
CA PRO A 173 -0.06 -10.55 2.16
C PRO A 173 1.03 -11.38 1.49
N GLY A 174 0.67 -12.61 1.14
CA GLY A 174 1.42 -13.45 0.21
C GLY A 174 0.99 -13.20 -1.23
N TRP A 175 0.80 -14.28 -1.99
CA TRP A 175 0.24 -14.21 -3.32
C TRP A 175 -1.23 -13.82 -3.25
N MET A 176 -1.63 -12.85 -4.08
CA MET A 176 -3.01 -12.38 -4.12
C MET A 176 -3.61 -12.60 -5.50
N TRP A 177 -4.84 -13.10 -5.51
CA TRP A 177 -5.68 -13.23 -6.70
C TRP A 177 -7.06 -12.65 -6.39
N GLY A 178 -7.69 -12.06 -7.38
CA GLY A 178 -9.02 -11.49 -7.17
C GLY A 178 -9.60 -10.86 -8.44
N PRO A 179 -10.85 -10.45 -8.39
CA PRO A 179 -11.49 -9.77 -9.50
C PRO A 179 -10.83 -8.40 -9.76
N ALA A 180 -11.01 -7.92 -10.99
CA ALA A 180 -10.52 -6.62 -11.45
C ALA A 180 -8.97 -6.45 -11.43
N ASP A 181 -8.22 -7.53 -11.66
CA ASP A 181 -6.78 -7.47 -11.95
C ASP A 181 -6.55 -7.04 -13.43
N ILE A 182 -6.86 -5.78 -13.72
CA ILE A 182 -6.99 -5.20 -15.09
C ILE A 182 -5.65 -5.11 -15.84
N GLY A 183 -4.56 -5.14 -15.14
CA GLY A 183 -3.26 -5.29 -15.79
C GLY A 183 -2.56 -6.35 -14.97
N PRO A 184 -2.57 -7.62 -15.41
CA PRO A 184 -2.39 -8.74 -14.50
C PRO A 184 -1.18 -8.51 -13.60
N THR A 185 -1.39 -8.68 -12.30
CA THR A 185 -0.30 -8.78 -11.32
C THR A 185 0.55 -10.01 -11.69
N SER A 186 1.74 -10.15 -11.12
CA SER A 186 2.56 -11.34 -11.34
C SER A 186 1.80 -12.62 -10.96
N SER A 187 0.98 -12.55 -9.90
CA SER A 187 0.10 -13.65 -9.49
C SER A 187 -1.00 -13.94 -10.52
N GLY A 188 -1.63 -12.88 -11.05
CA GLY A 188 -2.66 -13.01 -12.09
C GLY A 188 -2.09 -13.54 -13.41
N GLN A 189 -0.88 -13.11 -13.78
CA GLN A 189 -0.21 -13.64 -14.97
C GLN A 189 0.09 -15.14 -14.84
N LEU A 190 0.59 -15.57 -13.67
CA LEU A 190 0.83 -16.99 -13.41
C LEU A 190 -0.45 -17.83 -13.64
N VAL A 191 -1.62 -17.36 -13.21
CA VAL A 191 -2.88 -18.05 -13.45
C VAL A 191 -3.20 -18.09 -14.95
N ASN A 192 -3.02 -16.96 -15.67
CA ASN A 192 -3.28 -16.91 -17.11
C ASN A 192 -2.34 -17.83 -17.93
N ASP A 193 -1.12 -18.05 -17.43
CA ASP A 193 -0.13 -18.90 -18.12
C ASP A 193 -0.39 -20.41 -17.90
N VAL A 194 -1.22 -20.78 -16.91
CA VAL A 194 -1.52 -22.18 -16.54
C VAL A 194 -2.90 -22.65 -17.07
N VAL A 195 -3.79 -21.70 -17.39
CA VAL A 195 -5.16 -21.98 -17.90
C VAL A 195 -5.20 -21.87 -19.41
#